data_5cf5985ab3312e4ad6e3936d657e732f
#
_entry.id   5cf5985ab3312e4ad6e3936d657e732f
#
_cell.length_a   1.000
_cell.length_b   1.000
_cell.length_c   1.000
_cell.angle_alpha   90.00
_cell.angle_beta   90.00
_cell.angle_gamma   90.00
#
_symmetry.space_group_name_H-M   'P 1'
#
loop_
_entity.id
_entity.type
_entity.pdbx_description
1 polymer ?
#
loop_
_entity_poly.entity_id
_entity_poly.type
_entity_poly.pdbx_seq_one_letter_code
_entity_poly.pdbx_strand_id
1 'polypeptide(L)'
;MNPRPKKKLARGSTLTEFAFMLPLIVMVMFGVIDFGRALYTYHFVSDAAREASRWASVRGNRCDRGLPACPAGPADVQNYVATIVPPGIDATPHSLSVTAAWMPASGNPASCVGALNNPGCAVQVQVNYNFKFILPFLPNSTYAMRSTSEMIISQ
;
A
#
# COMPACT_ATOMS: atom_id res chain seq x y z
N MET A 1 33.57 70.61 -8.59
CA MET A 1 33.84 69.18 -8.50
C MET A 1 32.70 68.51 -7.73
N ASN A 2 31.80 67.77 -8.42
CA ASN A 2 30.59 67.25 -7.82
C ASN A 2 30.82 65.75 -7.49
N PRO A 3 30.72 65.29 -6.23
CA PRO A 3 30.99 63.93 -5.87
C PRO A 3 29.86 62.98 -6.40
N ARG A 4 30.26 61.98 -7.22
CA ARG A 4 29.33 60.97 -7.73
C ARG A 4 28.79 60.15 -6.56
N PRO A 5 27.45 59.88 -6.52
CA PRO A 5 26.86 59.07 -5.48
C PRO A 5 27.33 57.62 -5.64
N LYS A 6 27.94 57.05 -4.59
CA LYS A 6 28.31 55.63 -4.53
C LYS A 6 27.03 54.80 -4.51
N LYS A 7 26.73 54.09 -5.60
CA LYS A 7 25.68 53.08 -5.65
C LYS A 7 26.00 52.00 -4.58
N LYS A 8 25.27 52.01 -3.46
CA LYS A 8 25.31 50.96 -2.47
C LYS A 8 24.78 49.70 -3.16
N LEU A 9 25.64 48.71 -3.32
CA LEU A 9 25.31 47.40 -3.87
C LEU A 9 24.32 46.70 -2.93
N ALA A 10 23.03 46.68 -3.33
CA ALA A 10 21.95 45.94 -2.64
C ALA A 10 22.07 44.42 -2.89
N ARG A 11 23.29 43.87 -2.77
CA ARG A 11 23.54 42.44 -3.04
C ARG A 11 23.22 41.51 -1.85
N GLY A 12 22.92 42.01 -0.68
CA GLY A 12 22.64 41.25 0.52
C GLY A 12 21.16 40.92 0.73
N SER A 13 20.24 41.74 0.23
CA SER A 13 18.79 41.60 0.46
C SER A 13 18.20 40.37 -0.27
N THR A 14 18.54 40.17 -1.54
CA THR A 14 18.03 39.05 -2.36
C THR A 14 18.50 37.70 -1.86
N LEU A 15 19.69 37.59 -1.28
CA LEU A 15 20.22 36.36 -0.75
C LEU A 15 19.50 35.92 0.52
N THR A 16 19.14 36.90 1.39
CA THR A 16 18.34 36.64 2.60
C THR A 16 16.90 36.27 2.25
N GLU A 17 16.28 36.93 1.28
CA GLU A 17 14.94 36.56 0.79
C GLU A 17 14.91 35.14 0.22
N PHE A 18 15.90 34.77 -0.59
CA PHE A 18 16.02 33.43 -1.13
C PHE A 18 16.24 32.38 -0.03
N ALA A 19 17.03 32.68 1.00
CA ALA A 19 17.29 31.79 2.12
C ALA A 19 16.02 31.45 2.92
N PHE A 20 15.04 32.37 2.99
CA PHE A 20 13.74 32.11 3.63
C PHE A 20 12.76 31.39 2.70
N MET A 21 12.79 31.64 1.39
CA MET A 21 11.91 31.01 0.42
C MET A 21 12.33 29.55 0.12
N LEU A 22 13.62 29.26 0.12
CA LEU A 22 14.14 27.93 -0.21
C LEU A 22 13.57 26.80 0.65
N PRO A 23 13.56 26.89 2.01
CA PRO A 23 12.97 25.85 2.85
C PRO A 23 11.49 25.59 2.57
N LEU A 24 10.75 26.66 2.24
CA LEU A 24 9.32 26.60 1.96
C LEU A 24 9.06 25.85 0.65
N ILE A 25 9.84 26.14 -0.40
CA ILE A 25 9.78 25.44 -1.68
C ILE A 25 10.14 23.94 -1.51
N VAL A 26 11.20 23.67 -0.77
CA VAL A 26 11.64 22.30 -0.49
C VAL A 26 10.59 21.52 0.28
N MET A 27 9.94 22.15 1.26
CA MET A 27 8.84 21.53 2.02
C MET A 27 7.66 21.15 1.12
N VAL A 28 7.27 22.02 0.21
CA VAL A 28 6.20 21.75 -0.76
C VAL A 28 6.59 20.60 -1.71
N MET A 29 7.83 20.58 -2.21
CA MET A 29 8.32 19.51 -3.07
C MET A 29 8.28 18.14 -2.37
N PHE A 30 8.78 18.04 -1.14
CA PHE A 30 8.70 16.81 -0.37
C PHE A 30 7.25 16.40 -0.08
N GLY A 31 6.36 17.36 0.20
CA GLY A 31 4.94 17.09 0.39
C GLY A 31 4.29 16.45 -0.84
N VAL A 32 4.57 16.96 -2.03
CA VAL A 32 4.06 16.41 -3.29
C VAL A 32 4.61 14.99 -3.55
N ILE A 33 5.90 14.77 -3.28
CA ILE A 33 6.53 13.44 -3.43
C ILE A 33 5.89 12.43 -2.48
N ASP A 34 5.75 12.77 -1.20
CA ASP A 34 5.15 11.87 -0.21
C ASP A 34 3.68 11.57 -0.51
N PHE A 35 2.93 12.58 -1.00
CA PHE A 35 1.55 12.35 -1.44
C PHE A 35 1.48 11.39 -2.62
N GLY A 36 2.35 11.55 -3.63
CA GLY A 36 2.43 10.62 -4.75
C GLY A 36 2.76 9.19 -4.32
N ARG A 37 3.70 9.03 -3.39
CA ARG A 37 4.04 7.72 -2.81
C ARG A 37 2.87 7.13 -2.02
N ALA A 38 2.16 7.94 -1.25
CA ALA A 38 0.99 7.49 -0.50
C ALA A 38 -0.12 7.00 -1.42
N LEU A 39 -0.43 7.71 -2.51
CA LEU A 39 -1.41 7.28 -3.52
C LEU A 39 -0.98 5.98 -4.20
N TYR A 40 0.29 5.87 -4.61
CA TYR A 40 0.83 4.65 -5.22
C TYR A 40 0.68 3.44 -4.29
N THR A 41 1.03 3.60 -3.01
CA THR A 41 0.88 2.54 -2.01
C THR A 41 -0.58 2.19 -1.76
N TYR A 42 -1.48 3.17 -1.72
CA TYR A 42 -2.92 2.96 -1.55
C TYR A 42 -3.51 2.12 -2.68
N HIS A 43 -3.14 2.43 -3.93
CA HIS A 43 -3.55 1.64 -5.09
C HIS A 43 -3.03 0.20 -4.99
N PHE A 44 -1.74 0.03 -4.66
CA PHE A 44 -1.17 -1.31 -4.48
C PHE A 44 -1.93 -2.12 -3.42
N VAL A 45 -2.21 -1.56 -2.24
CA VAL A 45 -2.93 -2.26 -1.16
C VAL A 45 -4.32 -2.70 -1.61
N SER A 46 -5.02 -1.84 -2.38
CA SER A 46 -6.33 -2.16 -2.92
C SER A 46 -6.29 -3.27 -3.98
N ASP A 47 -5.35 -3.20 -4.90
CA ASP A 47 -5.21 -4.17 -5.98
C ASP A 47 -4.68 -5.50 -5.47
N ALA A 48 -3.73 -5.49 -4.53
CA ALA A 48 -3.20 -6.69 -3.91
C ALA A 48 -4.28 -7.48 -3.16
N ALA A 49 -5.20 -6.81 -2.46
CA ALA A 49 -6.30 -7.49 -1.78
C ALA A 49 -7.23 -8.21 -2.77
N ARG A 50 -7.56 -7.56 -3.90
CA ARG A 50 -8.40 -8.13 -4.97
C ARG A 50 -7.70 -9.29 -5.68
N GLU A 51 -6.46 -9.10 -6.05
CA GLU A 51 -5.69 -10.12 -6.75
C GLU A 51 -5.46 -11.35 -5.88
N ALA A 52 -5.11 -11.15 -4.61
CA ALA A 52 -4.93 -12.24 -3.66
C ALA A 52 -6.23 -13.02 -3.38
N SER A 53 -7.39 -12.34 -3.30
CA SER A 53 -8.67 -13.02 -3.14
C SER A 53 -9.04 -13.84 -4.39
N ARG A 54 -8.76 -13.33 -5.60
CA ARG A 54 -8.92 -14.09 -6.86
C ARG A 54 -7.99 -15.30 -6.91
N TRP A 55 -6.73 -15.12 -6.56
CA TRP A 55 -5.76 -16.21 -6.53
C TRP A 55 -6.19 -17.32 -5.55
N ALA A 56 -6.70 -16.95 -4.38
CA ALA A 56 -7.16 -17.88 -3.36
C ALA A 56 -8.50 -18.56 -3.76
N SER A 57 -9.41 -17.87 -4.45
CA SER A 57 -10.73 -18.41 -4.82
C SER A 57 -10.69 -19.58 -5.79
N VAL A 58 -9.62 -19.70 -6.59
CA VAL A 58 -9.41 -20.85 -7.49
C VAL A 58 -8.57 -21.96 -6.86
N ARG A 59 -8.21 -21.80 -5.59
CA ARG A 59 -7.38 -22.77 -4.82
C ARG A 59 -8.09 -23.24 -3.57
N GLY A 60 -9.39 -23.53 -3.70
CA GLY A 60 -10.20 -24.16 -2.67
C GLY A 60 -9.90 -25.65 -2.51
N ASN A 61 -10.77 -26.34 -1.80
CA ASN A 61 -10.57 -27.77 -1.46
C ASN A 61 -10.67 -28.72 -2.66
N ARG A 62 -11.28 -28.28 -3.76
CA ARG A 62 -11.43 -29.06 -5.00
C ARG A 62 -10.53 -28.59 -6.13
N CYS A 63 -9.53 -27.78 -5.83
CA CYS A 63 -8.60 -27.29 -6.83
C CYS A 63 -7.79 -28.44 -7.45
N ASP A 64 -7.27 -28.21 -8.65
CA ASP A 64 -6.39 -29.14 -9.33
C ASP A 64 -5.07 -29.29 -8.54
N ARG A 65 -4.75 -30.53 -8.15
CA ARG A 65 -3.51 -30.84 -7.39
C ARG A 65 -2.22 -30.57 -8.16
N GLY A 66 -2.30 -30.26 -9.44
CA GLY A 66 -1.18 -29.78 -10.26
C GLY A 66 -0.84 -28.32 -10.01
N LEU A 67 -1.72 -27.54 -9.38
CA LEU A 67 -1.47 -26.15 -9.02
C LEU A 67 -0.65 -26.05 -7.72
N PRO A 68 0.31 -25.13 -7.65
CA PRO A 68 1.02 -24.85 -6.41
C PRO A 68 0.05 -24.30 -5.35
N ALA A 69 0.25 -24.71 -4.09
CA ALA A 69 -0.60 -24.32 -2.95
C ALA A 69 -2.09 -24.68 -3.17
N CYS A 70 -2.37 -25.97 -3.34
CA CYS A 70 -3.71 -26.51 -3.49
C CYS A 70 -3.96 -27.63 -2.44
N PRO A 71 -4.88 -27.41 -1.47
CA PRO A 71 -5.63 -26.19 -1.18
C PRO A 71 -4.77 -25.07 -0.57
N ALA A 72 -5.08 -23.81 -0.88
CA ALA A 72 -4.35 -22.67 -0.35
C ALA A 72 -4.66 -22.42 1.13
N GLY A 73 -3.61 -22.15 1.89
CA GLY A 73 -3.70 -21.69 3.28
C GLY A 73 -3.39 -20.20 3.44
N PRO A 74 -3.53 -19.64 4.66
CA PRO A 74 -3.23 -18.22 4.91
C PRO A 74 -1.78 -17.83 4.57
N ALA A 75 -0.82 -18.74 4.85
CA ALA A 75 0.59 -18.52 4.54
C ALA A 75 0.86 -18.47 3.03
N ASP A 76 0.13 -19.26 2.23
CA ASP A 76 0.29 -19.27 0.78
C ASP A 76 -0.20 -17.97 0.16
N VAL A 77 -1.32 -17.42 0.67
CA VAL A 77 -1.84 -16.11 0.26
C VAL A 77 -0.85 -14.99 0.61
N GLN A 78 -0.25 -15.05 1.79
CA GLN A 78 0.77 -14.08 2.20
C GLN A 78 2.01 -14.16 1.30
N ASN A 79 2.49 -15.37 1.02
CA ASN A 79 3.62 -15.57 0.11
C ASN A 79 3.30 -15.08 -1.30
N TYR A 80 2.09 -15.34 -1.80
CA TYR A 80 1.66 -14.83 -3.10
C TYR A 80 1.69 -13.31 -3.15
N VAL A 81 1.11 -12.62 -2.15
CA VAL A 81 1.15 -11.15 -2.10
C VAL A 81 2.59 -10.63 -2.08
N ALA A 82 3.49 -11.30 -1.36
CA ALA A 82 4.91 -10.91 -1.33
C ALA A 82 5.58 -10.97 -2.72
N THR A 83 5.12 -11.86 -3.62
CA THR A 83 5.65 -11.95 -4.99
C THR A 83 5.20 -10.84 -5.93
N ILE A 84 4.05 -10.22 -5.64
CA ILE A 84 3.47 -9.15 -6.48
C ILE A 84 3.76 -7.74 -5.95
N VAL A 85 4.56 -7.61 -4.88
CA VAL A 85 4.95 -6.30 -4.34
C VAL A 85 5.79 -5.54 -5.36
N PRO A 86 5.37 -4.34 -5.79
CA PRO A 86 6.11 -3.58 -6.76
C PRO A 86 7.33 -2.87 -6.14
N PRO A 87 8.31 -2.46 -6.96
CA PRO A 87 9.47 -1.72 -6.48
C PRO A 87 9.09 -0.44 -5.71
N GLY A 88 9.80 -0.17 -4.61
CA GLY A 88 9.59 1.01 -3.77
C GLY A 88 8.59 0.82 -2.63
N ILE A 89 7.94 -0.33 -2.52
CA ILE A 89 7.11 -0.72 -1.37
C ILE A 89 7.89 -1.71 -0.50
N ASP A 90 7.90 -1.45 0.80
CA ASP A 90 8.57 -2.31 1.77
C ASP A 90 7.70 -3.55 2.08
N ALA A 91 8.17 -4.71 1.66
CA ALA A 91 7.48 -6.00 1.87
C ALA A 91 7.79 -6.65 3.22
N THR A 92 8.47 -5.94 4.14
CA THR A 92 8.78 -6.51 5.47
C THR A 92 7.50 -6.76 6.28
N PRO A 93 7.47 -7.79 7.16
CA PRO A 93 6.30 -8.09 7.99
C PRO A 93 5.86 -6.95 8.91
N HIS A 94 6.76 -5.98 9.19
CA HIS A 94 6.45 -4.79 9.96
C HIS A 94 5.68 -3.73 9.16
N SER A 95 5.88 -3.70 7.86
CA SER A 95 5.26 -2.72 6.96
C SER A 95 4.05 -3.29 6.23
N LEU A 96 4.14 -4.53 5.75
CA LEU A 96 3.08 -5.22 5.01
C LEU A 96 2.61 -6.45 5.79
N SER A 97 1.31 -6.52 6.10
CA SER A 97 0.69 -7.70 6.69
C SER A 97 -0.54 -8.12 5.89
N VAL A 98 -0.64 -9.41 5.62
CA VAL A 98 -1.74 -10.02 4.88
C VAL A 98 -2.41 -11.06 5.74
N THR A 99 -3.74 -10.98 5.84
CA THR A 99 -4.55 -11.99 6.53
C THR A 99 -5.59 -12.54 5.56
N ALA A 100 -5.72 -13.86 5.52
CA ALA A 100 -6.72 -14.55 4.73
C ALA A 100 -7.58 -15.41 5.65
N ALA A 101 -8.90 -15.32 5.49
CA ALA A 101 -9.88 -16.09 6.25
C ALA A 101 -10.90 -16.69 5.29
N TRP A 102 -11.25 -17.95 5.53
CA TRP A 102 -12.32 -18.65 4.81
C TRP A 102 -13.59 -18.59 5.65
N MET A 103 -14.70 -18.24 5.03
CA MET A 103 -15.96 -18.01 5.74
C MET A 103 -17.15 -18.35 4.84
N PRO A 104 -18.36 -18.50 5.40
CA PRO A 104 -19.58 -18.50 4.60
C PRO A 104 -19.70 -17.21 3.78
N ALA A 105 -20.14 -17.32 2.51
CA ALA A 105 -20.25 -16.17 1.63
C ALA A 105 -21.24 -15.13 2.19
N SER A 106 -20.86 -13.86 2.24
CA SER A 106 -21.67 -12.79 2.82
C SER A 106 -23.04 -12.61 2.17
N GLY A 107 -23.14 -12.89 0.85
CA GLY A 107 -24.40 -12.80 0.10
C GLY A 107 -25.28 -14.04 0.16
N ASN A 108 -24.72 -15.23 0.36
CA ASN A 108 -25.45 -16.50 0.43
C ASN A 108 -24.70 -17.52 1.30
N PRO A 109 -24.80 -17.44 2.62
CA PRO A 109 -24.10 -18.35 3.51
C PRO A 109 -24.57 -19.82 3.39
N ALA A 110 -25.76 -20.07 2.90
CA ALA A 110 -26.29 -21.42 2.67
C ALA A 110 -25.60 -22.17 1.53
N SER A 111 -24.88 -21.46 0.65
CA SER A 111 -24.10 -22.08 -0.43
C SER A 111 -22.80 -22.73 0.05
N CYS A 112 -22.33 -22.36 1.25
CA CYS A 112 -21.11 -22.89 1.86
C CYS A 112 -21.46 -24.15 2.67
N VAL A 113 -21.21 -25.31 2.10
CA VAL A 113 -21.52 -26.62 2.73
C VAL A 113 -20.21 -27.36 3.02
N GLY A 114 -20.03 -27.79 4.26
CA GLY A 114 -18.86 -28.57 4.71
C GLY A 114 -17.69 -27.69 5.16
N ALA A 115 -16.50 -27.94 4.65
CA ALA A 115 -15.33 -27.18 5.01
C ALA A 115 -15.37 -25.75 4.41
N LEU A 116 -14.88 -24.75 5.14
CA LEU A 116 -14.96 -23.34 4.75
C LEU A 116 -14.16 -22.99 3.47
N ASN A 117 -13.32 -23.90 2.99
CA ASN A 117 -12.60 -23.76 1.71
C ASN A 117 -13.25 -24.51 0.56
N ASN A 118 -14.49 -25.02 0.73
CA ASN A 118 -15.25 -25.67 -0.34
C ASN A 118 -15.82 -24.63 -1.32
N PRO A 119 -16.13 -25.04 -2.56
CA PRO A 119 -16.88 -24.22 -3.51
C PRO A 119 -18.20 -23.73 -2.91
N GLY A 120 -18.52 -22.45 -3.17
CA GLY A 120 -19.68 -21.78 -2.59
C GLY A 120 -19.42 -21.08 -1.25
N CYS A 121 -18.30 -21.36 -0.57
CA CYS A 121 -17.79 -20.54 0.52
C CYS A 121 -17.05 -19.31 -0.03
N ALA A 122 -16.67 -18.40 0.83
CA ALA A 122 -15.92 -17.21 0.46
C ALA A 122 -14.52 -17.22 1.10
N VAL A 123 -13.56 -16.64 0.41
CA VAL A 123 -12.27 -16.25 0.97
C VAL A 123 -12.22 -14.73 1.08
N GLN A 124 -11.95 -14.25 2.27
CA GLN A 124 -11.71 -12.83 2.54
C GLN A 124 -10.22 -12.60 2.76
N VAL A 125 -9.64 -11.70 1.97
CA VAL A 125 -8.23 -11.30 2.11
C VAL A 125 -8.19 -9.84 2.51
N GLN A 126 -7.47 -9.56 3.59
CA GLN A 126 -7.20 -8.22 4.08
C GLN A 126 -5.70 -7.95 3.98
N VAL A 127 -5.36 -6.87 3.31
CA VAL A 127 -3.99 -6.37 3.18
C VAL A 127 -3.89 -5.08 3.99
N ASN A 128 -2.90 -5.02 4.89
CA ASN A 128 -2.60 -3.85 5.69
C ASN A 128 -1.17 -3.40 5.38
N TYR A 129 -0.98 -2.11 5.25
CA TYR A 129 0.33 -1.50 5.01
C TYR A 129 0.54 -0.28 5.90
N ASN A 130 1.67 -0.23 6.60
CA ASN A 130 2.06 0.90 7.43
C ASN A 130 2.95 1.84 6.63
N PHE A 131 2.33 2.85 6.01
CA PHE A 131 3.04 3.87 5.25
C PHE A 131 3.83 4.80 6.15
N LYS A 132 5.10 5.05 5.80
CA LYS A 132 5.97 6.01 6.51
C LYS A 132 6.23 7.23 5.65
N PHE A 133 6.02 8.41 6.23
CA PHE A 133 6.34 9.69 5.59
C PHE A 133 7.85 9.94 5.62
N ILE A 134 8.37 10.58 4.57
CA ILE A 134 9.78 11.03 4.49
C ILE A 134 9.92 12.46 4.99
N LEU A 135 8.83 13.20 5.11
CA LEU A 135 8.82 14.59 5.56
C LEU A 135 9.59 14.75 6.88
N PRO A 136 10.64 15.61 6.91
CA PRO A 136 11.50 15.76 8.08
C PRO A 136 10.79 16.36 9.31
N PHE A 137 9.61 16.97 9.10
CA PHE A 137 8.81 17.62 10.16
C PHE A 137 7.74 16.70 10.75
N LEU A 138 7.59 15.47 10.20
CA LEU A 138 6.67 14.43 10.69
C LEU A 138 7.46 13.19 11.13
N PRO A 139 8.36 13.29 12.11
CA PRO A 139 9.17 12.15 12.52
C PRO A 139 8.26 11.05 13.08
N ASN A 140 8.45 9.82 12.57
CA ASN A 140 7.78 8.60 13.03
C ASN A 140 6.26 8.55 12.85
N SER A 141 5.63 9.42 12.09
CA SER A 141 4.21 9.27 11.76
C SER A 141 4.05 8.14 10.74
N THR A 142 3.28 7.13 11.13
CA THR A 142 2.86 6.03 10.26
C THR A 142 1.38 6.15 9.98
N TYR A 143 1.00 5.92 8.74
CA TYR A 143 -0.40 5.86 8.34
C TYR A 143 -0.75 4.43 7.91
N ALA A 144 -1.70 3.81 8.64
CA ALA A 144 -2.15 2.46 8.33
C ALA A 144 -3.16 2.49 7.17
N MET A 145 -2.76 1.92 6.04
CA MET A 145 -3.63 1.70 4.88
C MET A 145 -4.16 0.28 4.94
N ARG A 146 -5.46 0.09 4.69
CA ARG A 146 -6.11 -1.21 4.74
C ARG A 146 -7.05 -1.37 3.56
N SER A 147 -7.02 -2.56 2.96
CA SER A 147 -8.03 -2.99 1.99
C SER A 147 -8.45 -4.42 2.28
N THR A 148 -9.73 -4.69 2.07
CA THR A 148 -10.32 -6.02 2.24
C THR A 148 -11.09 -6.39 0.97
N SER A 149 -10.89 -7.61 0.49
CA SER A 149 -11.60 -8.16 -0.65
C SER A 149 -12.14 -9.54 -0.30
N GLU A 150 -13.39 -9.80 -0.68
CA GLU A 150 -14.06 -11.09 -0.51
C GLU A 150 -14.37 -11.67 -1.89
N MET A 151 -14.12 -12.96 -2.06
CA MET A 151 -14.45 -13.70 -3.29
C MET A 151 -15.00 -15.08 -2.98
N ILE A 152 -15.98 -15.52 -3.79
CA ILE A 152 -16.55 -16.86 -3.68
C ILE A 152 -15.59 -17.87 -4.30
N ILE A 153 -15.38 -18.98 -3.61
CA ILE A 153 -14.53 -20.07 -4.03
C ILE A 153 -15.25 -20.85 -5.14
N SER A 154 -14.54 -21.03 -6.26
CA SER A 154 -15.07 -21.68 -7.47
C SER A 154 -14.67 -23.15 -7.61
N GLN A 155 -13.57 -23.58 -6.94
CA GLN A 155 -12.98 -24.92 -7.04
C GLN A 155 -12.63 -25.51 -5.69
#